data_0e2fcd88e1ca6cea054fe1a8e097a146
#
_entry.id   0e2fcd88e1ca6cea054fe1a8e097a146
#
_cell.length_a   1.000
_cell.length_b   1.000
_cell.length_c   1.000
_cell.angle_alpha   90.00
_cell.angle_beta   90.00
_cell.angle_gamma   90.00
#
_symmetry.space_group_name_H-M   'P 1'
#
loop_
_entity.id
_entity.type
_entity.pdbx_description
1 polymer ?
#
loop_
_entity_poly.entity_id
_entity_poly.type
_entity_poly.pdbx_seq_one_letter_code
_entity_poly.pdbx_strand_id
1 'polypeptide(L)'
;MTIKWVQVDPLVMNGEPFCYGSRLTVRQLLELRSNGYDLARLTKDHPELRRVGIAAAYAYAADHRDRYRDFFEADGSIVGPGYSEAEAAGLPEDLRRPGIVVKA
;
A
#
# COMPACT_ATOMS: atom_id res chain seq x y z
N MET A 1 -13.81 -17.58 0.02
CA MET A 1 -14.01 -16.27 -0.62
C MET A 1 -12.79 -15.39 -0.37
N THR A 2 -12.23 -14.83 -1.43
CA THR A 2 -11.04 -13.99 -1.31
C THR A 2 -11.47 -12.54 -1.13
N ILE A 3 -10.95 -11.88 -0.09
CA ILE A 3 -11.21 -10.45 0.13
C ILE A 3 -10.42 -9.66 -0.90
N LYS A 4 -11.10 -8.74 -1.57
CA LYS A 4 -10.46 -7.80 -2.48
C LYS A 4 -10.06 -6.57 -1.67
N TRP A 5 -8.79 -6.49 -1.32
CA TRP A 5 -8.29 -5.44 -0.42
C TRP A 5 -8.24 -4.06 -1.06
N VAL A 6 -8.05 -3.98 -2.37
CA VAL A 6 -8.15 -2.72 -3.11
C VAL A 6 -9.43 -2.74 -3.91
N GLN A 7 -10.26 -1.74 -3.70
CA GLN A 7 -11.56 -1.64 -4.36
C GLN A 7 -11.65 -0.36 -5.18
N VAL A 8 -12.39 -0.43 -6.27
CA VAL A 8 -12.70 0.72 -7.13
C VAL A 8 -14.21 0.77 -7.30
N ASP A 9 -14.81 1.85 -6.86
CA ASP A 9 -16.26 2.06 -7.00
C ASP A 9 -16.48 3.48 -7.53
N PRO A 10 -17.12 3.65 -8.71
CA PRO A 10 -17.34 4.98 -9.28
C PRO A 10 -18.11 5.93 -8.36
N LEU A 11 -18.89 5.37 -7.42
CA LEU A 11 -19.69 6.16 -6.49
C LEU A 11 -18.98 6.45 -5.18
N VAL A 12 -17.79 5.89 -4.99
CA VAL A 12 -17.00 6.05 -3.76
C VAL A 12 -15.64 6.63 -4.11
N MET A 13 -15.21 7.69 -3.42
CA MET A 13 -13.91 8.33 -3.64
C MET A 13 -13.69 8.78 -5.09
N ASN A 14 -14.76 9.13 -5.79
CA ASN A 14 -14.70 9.55 -7.21
C ASN A 14 -14.04 8.49 -8.11
N GLY A 15 -14.21 7.21 -7.78
CA GLY A 15 -13.62 6.12 -8.54
C GLY A 15 -12.15 5.86 -8.25
N GLU A 16 -11.56 6.53 -7.26
CA GLU A 16 -10.16 6.26 -6.87
C GLU A 16 -10.07 4.93 -6.16
N PRO A 17 -9.06 4.12 -6.49
CA PRO A 17 -8.82 2.87 -5.74
C PRO A 17 -8.57 3.16 -4.26
N PHE A 18 -9.20 2.39 -3.40
CA PHE A 18 -9.10 2.59 -1.95
C PHE A 18 -8.97 1.26 -1.22
N CYS A 19 -8.48 1.32 0.02
CA CYS A 19 -8.34 0.14 0.86
C CYS A 19 -9.68 -0.28 1.44
N TYR A 20 -9.99 -1.57 1.33
CA TYR A 20 -11.17 -2.16 1.93
C TYR A 20 -11.21 -1.87 3.43
N GLY A 21 -12.37 -1.46 3.91
CA GLY A 21 -12.57 -1.17 5.33
C GLY A 21 -12.10 0.21 5.77
N SER A 22 -11.58 1.01 4.85
CA SER A 22 -11.14 2.37 5.17
C SER A 22 -11.56 3.33 4.06
N ARG A 23 -11.35 4.63 4.31
CA ARG A 23 -11.58 5.65 3.30
C ARG A 23 -10.27 6.15 2.69
N LEU A 24 -9.16 5.46 2.97
CA LEU A 24 -7.86 5.84 2.43
C LEU A 24 -7.69 5.25 1.03
N THR A 25 -7.39 6.14 0.09
CA THR A 25 -7.07 5.73 -1.28
C THR A 25 -5.66 5.18 -1.35
N VAL A 26 -5.37 4.43 -2.42
CA VAL A 26 -4.00 3.98 -2.70
C VAL A 26 -3.06 5.18 -2.76
N ARG A 27 -3.47 6.25 -3.43
CA ARG A 27 -2.66 7.47 -3.55
C ARG A 27 -2.36 8.09 -2.19
N GLN A 28 -3.35 8.16 -1.31
CA GLN A 28 -3.15 8.71 0.04
C GLN A 28 -2.15 7.87 0.84
N LEU A 29 -2.22 6.55 0.73
CA LEU A 29 -1.26 5.67 1.39
C LEU A 29 0.16 5.88 0.85
N LEU A 30 0.30 6.07 -0.46
CA LEU A 30 1.60 6.35 -1.07
C LEU A 30 2.14 7.70 -0.60
N GLU A 31 1.29 8.71 -0.47
CA GLU A 31 1.68 10.02 0.05
C GLU A 31 2.17 9.92 1.50
N LEU A 32 1.43 9.21 2.35
CA LEU A 32 1.83 9.00 3.73
C LEU A 32 3.18 8.28 3.81
N ARG A 33 3.35 7.23 3.01
CA ARG A 33 4.61 6.50 2.95
C ARG A 33 5.76 7.41 2.50
N SER A 34 5.55 8.26 1.50
CA SER A 34 6.58 9.17 1.00
C SER A 34 6.96 10.23 2.05
N ASN A 35 6.06 10.48 3.01
CA ASN A 35 6.32 11.39 4.12
C ASN A 35 6.89 10.68 5.35
N GLY A 36 7.34 9.44 5.20
CA GLY A 36 8.03 8.71 6.26
C GLY A 36 7.14 7.87 7.15
N TYR A 37 5.86 7.70 6.83
CA TYR A 37 4.97 6.86 7.61
C TYR A 37 5.33 5.39 7.41
N ASP A 38 5.83 4.75 8.44
CA ASP A 38 6.06 3.31 8.44
C ASP A 38 4.77 2.57 8.80
N LEU A 39 4.84 1.25 8.80
CA LEU A 39 3.67 0.42 9.07
C LEU A 39 3.10 0.66 10.46
N ALA A 40 3.97 0.82 11.47
CA ALA A 40 3.53 1.06 12.84
C ALA A 40 2.74 2.36 12.95
N ARG A 41 3.21 3.42 12.31
CA ARG A 41 2.54 4.72 12.34
C ARG A 41 1.22 4.70 11.57
N LEU A 42 1.21 4.03 10.42
CA LEU A 42 -0.03 3.90 9.64
C LEU A 42 -1.13 3.20 10.43
N THR A 43 -0.79 2.08 11.07
CA THR A 43 -1.78 1.32 11.84
C THR A 43 -2.16 2.00 13.14
N LYS A 44 -1.28 2.83 13.71
CA LYS A 44 -1.59 3.62 14.89
C LYS A 44 -2.57 4.75 14.58
N ASP A 45 -2.32 5.50 13.50
CA ASP A 45 -3.14 6.64 13.13
C ASP A 45 -4.44 6.22 12.43
N HIS A 46 -4.43 5.04 11.79
CA HIS A 46 -5.56 4.49 11.05
C HIS A 46 -5.80 3.04 11.48
N PRO A 47 -6.37 2.83 12.69
CA PRO A 47 -6.53 1.47 13.24
C PRO A 47 -7.44 0.56 12.42
N GLU A 48 -8.24 1.13 11.51
CA GLU A 48 -9.07 0.36 10.59
C GLU A 48 -8.27 -0.34 9.49
N LEU A 49 -7.03 0.09 9.27
CA LEU A 49 -6.18 -0.52 8.24
C LEU A 49 -5.63 -1.87 8.70
N ARG A 50 -5.60 -2.81 7.77
CA ARG A 50 -4.97 -4.11 7.97
C ARG A 50 -3.63 -4.14 7.26
N ARG A 51 -2.65 -4.84 7.83
CA ARG A 51 -1.32 -4.95 7.21
C ARG A 51 -1.40 -5.53 5.81
N VAL A 52 -2.21 -6.57 5.61
CA VAL A 52 -2.39 -7.17 4.28
C VAL A 52 -3.05 -6.17 3.31
N GLY A 53 -3.96 -5.33 3.80
CA GLY A 53 -4.60 -4.31 2.97
C GLY A 53 -3.63 -3.23 2.51
N ILE A 54 -2.75 -2.80 3.40
CA ILE A 54 -1.70 -1.83 3.06
C ILE A 54 -0.76 -2.43 2.00
N ALA A 55 -0.33 -3.68 2.20
CA ALA A 55 0.54 -4.36 1.24
C ALA A 55 -0.15 -4.52 -0.12
N ALA A 56 -1.45 -4.85 -0.11
CA ALA A 56 -2.22 -4.96 -1.34
C ALA A 56 -2.31 -3.63 -2.08
N ALA A 57 -2.42 -2.51 -1.34
CA ALA A 57 -2.42 -1.18 -1.94
C ALA A 57 -1.08 -0.87 -2.62
N TYR A 58 0.02 -1.22 -1.97
CA TYR A 58 1.35 -1.03 -2.56
C TYR A 58 1.54 -1.92 -3.79
N ALA A 59 1.05 -3.16 -3.75
CA ALA A 59 1.09 -4.06 -4.90
C ALA A 59 0.26 -3.52 -6.05
N TYR A 60 -0.92 -2.96 -5.76
CA TYR A 60 -1.76 -2.33 -6.76
C TYR A 60 -1.01 -1.18 -7.45
N ALA A 61 -0.34 -0.34 -6.67
CA ALA A 61 0.45 0.75 -7.20
C ALA A 61 1.59 0.23 -8.09
N ALA A 62 2.26 -0.83 -7.67
CA ALA A 62 3.33 -1.44 -8.46
C ALA A 62 2.84 -2.00 -9.80
N ASP A 63 1.61 -2.50 -9.82
CA ASP A 63 0.97 -3.02 -11.04
C ASP A 63 0.40 -1.89 -11.92
N HIS A 64 0.32 -0.66 -11.40
CA HIS A 64 -0.22 0.50 -12.11
C HIS A 64 0.74 1.68 -12.00
N ARG A 65 2.03 1.45 -12.28
CA ARG A 65 3.10 2.44 -12.08
C ARG A 65 2.87 3.75 -12.81
N ASP A 66 2.31 3.70 -14.01
CA ASP A 66 2.05 4.92 -14.78
C ASP A 66 1.09 5.86 -14.07
N ARG A 67 0.14 5.30 -13.32
CA ARG A 67 -0.86 6.07 -12.58
C ARG A 67 -0.26 6.73 -11.34
N TYR A 68 0.76 6.10 -10.73
CA TYR A 68 1.37 6.54 -9.48
C TYR A 68 2.85 6.89 -9.64
N ARG A 69 3.22 7.37 -10.81
CA ARG A 69 4.60 7.60 -11.22
C ARG A 69 5.41 8.40 -10.20
N ASP A 70 4.80 9.43 -9.60
CA ASP A 70 5.48 10.34 -8.69
C ASP A 70 5.91 9.67 -7.37
N PHE A 71 5.42 8.48 -7.10
CA PHE A 71 5.70 7.75 -5.87
C PHE A 71 6.73 6.64 -6.06
N PHE A 72 7.37 6.57 -7.24
CA PHE A 72 8.35 5.53 -7.54
C PHE A 72 9.73 6.14 -7.76
N GLU A 73 10.75 5.43 -7.26
CA GLU A 73 12.15 5.72 -7.54
C GLU A 73 12.52 5.24 -8.92
N ALA A 74 13.69 5.69 -9.43
CA ALA A 74 14.19 5.30 -10.74
C ALA A 74 14.38 3.78 -10.85
N ASP A 75 14.71 3.11 -9.74
CA ASP A 75 14.91 1.65 -9.71
C ASP A 75 13.62 0.85 -9.62
N GLY A 76 12.47 1.53 -9.54
CA GLY A 76 11.16 0.89 -9.47
C GLY A 76 10.65 0.66 -8.06
N SER A 77 11.39 1.02 -7.03
CA SER A 77 10.91 0.90 -5.66
C SER A 77 9.95 2.04 -5.33
N ILE A 78 9.06 1.81 -4.37
CA ILE A 78 8.15 2.84 -3.88
C ILE A 78 8.89 3.73 -2.89
N VAL A 79 8.71 5.05 -3.02
CA VAL A 79 9.35 6.02 -2.14
C VAL A 79 8.86 5.84 -0.70
N GLY A 80 9.79 5.87 0.25
CA GLY A 80 9.48 5.81 1.67
C GLY A 80 9.64 4.43 2.29
N PRO A 81 9.39 4.32 3.62
CA PRO A 81 9.57 3.06 4.32
C PRO A 81 8.52 2.03 3.89
N GLY A 82 8.98 0.81 3.67
CA GLY A 82 8.12 -0.32 3.36
C GLY A 82 8.05 -1.29 4.53
N TYR A 83 7.69 -2.52 4.22
CA TYR A 83 7.66 -3.59 5.20
C TYR A 83 9.08 -4.10 5.44
N SER A 84 9.43 -4.33 6.72
CA SER A 84 10.64 -5.09 7.03
C SER A 84 10.40 -6.56 6.69
N GLU A 85 11.48 -7.34 6.63
CA GLU A 85 11.35 -8.79 6.38
C GLU A 85 10.50 -9.46 7.47
N ALA A 86 10.67 -9.04 8.73
CA ALA A 86 9.88 -9.59 9.82
C ALA A 86 8.40 -9.25 9.67
N GLU A 87 8.07 -8.03 9.29
CA GLU A 87 6.68 -7.62 9.07
C GLU A 87 6.08 -8.34 7.86
N ALA A 88 6.88 -8.56 6.82
CA ALA A 88 6.44 -9.24 5.61
C ALA A 88 6.22 -10.73 5.81
N ALA A 89 6.79 -11.33 6.85
CA ALA A 89 6.65 -12.75 7.10
C ALA A 89 5.19 -13.18 7.29
N GLY A 90 4.32 -12.26 7.73
CA GLY A 90 2.89 -12.52 7.87
C GLY A 90 2.06 -12.27 6.62
N LEU A 91 2.68 -11.83 5.53
CA LEU A 91 1.96 -11.51 4.31
C LEU A 91 1.85 -12.74 3.39
N PRO A 92 0.78 -12.81 2.56
CA PRO A 92 0.74 -13.78 1.47
C PRO A 92 1.95 -13.63 0.56
N GLU A 93 2.36 -14.73 -0.05
CA GLU A 93 3.58 -14.77 -0.87
C GLU A 93 3.54 -13.76 -2.04
N ASP A 94 2.39 -13.61 -2.66
CA ASP A 94 2.21 -12.69 -3.78
C ASP A 94 2.35 -11.21 -3.40
N LEU A 95 2.29 -10.90 -2.11
CA LEU A 95 2.48 -9.54 -1.60
C LEU A 95 3.89 -9.29 -1.07
N ARG A 96 4.77 -10.31 -1.05
CA ARG A 96 6.16 -10.15 -0.64
C ARG A 96 7.03 -9.78 -1.82
N ARG A 97 6.76 -8.63 -2.41
CA ARG A 97 7.44 -8.17 -3.62
C ARG A 97 8.54 -7.14 -3.30
N PRO A 98 9.58 -7.05 -4.16
CA PRO A 98 10.48 -5.89 -4.11
C PRO A 98 9.67 -4.59 -4.21
N GLY A 99 10.07 -3.59 -3.44
CA GLY A 99 9.33 -2.33 -3.38
C GLY A 99 8.29 -2.29 -2.26
N ILE A 100 7.63 -3.40 -1.94
CA ILE A 100 6.76 -3.52 -0.78
C ILE A 100 7.62 -3.85 0.44
N VAL A 101 8.46 -4.86 0.32
CA VAL A 101 9.39 -5.27 1.36
C VAL A 101 10.72 -4.57 1.14
N VAL A 102 11.16 -3.81 2.12
CA VAL A 102 12.44 -3.11 2.07
C VAL A 102 13.39 -3.82 3.04
N LYS A 103 14.52 -4.23 2.53
CA LYS A 103 15.55 -4.85 3.38
C LYS A 103 16.14 -3.79 4.30
N ALA A 104 16.10 -4.09 5.58
CA ALA A 104 16.71 -3.22 6.58
C ALA A 104 18.23 -3.29 6.50
#